data_dce226f0b3fe8164c89f12914930c795
#
_entry.id   dce226f0b3fe8164c89f12914930c795
#
_cell.length_a   1.000
_cell.length_b   1.000
_cell.length_c   1.000
_cell.angle_alpha   90.00
_cell.angle_beta   90.00
_cell.angle_gamma   90.00
#
_symmetry.space_group_name_H-M   'P 1'
#
loop_
_entity.id
_entity.type
_entity.pdbx_description
1 polymer ?
#
loop_
_entity_poly.entity_id
_entity_poly.type
_entity_poly.pdbx_seq_one_letter_code
_entity_poly.pdbx_strand_id
1 'polypeptide(L)'
;MRYFKKHWYDNDKKAEKTLKTYNHHIQKMLCSDHDILLHIYARKLIFHDAVIHMVKLKKDILKIKFLLGDNELGYFKCSIEFKCLATNAADFNILPIEILYDETFDTTRGYRTNFLLLNNKELFVEFLKINKIILKHYN
;
A
#
# COMPACT_ATOMS: atom_id res chain seq x y z
N MET A 1 -11.97 0.76 -3.90
CA MET A 1 -11.17 -0.48 -3.81
C MET A 1 -11.74 -1.53 -4.76
N ARG A 2 -10.88 -2.27 -5.41
CA ARG A 2 -11.27 -3.30 -6.38
C ARG A 2 -11.63 -4.62 -5.71
N TYR A 3 -10.81 -5.03 -4.74
CA TYR A 3 -10.95 -6.30 -4.01
C TYR A 3 -11.51 -6.10 -2.62
N PHE A 4 -10.93 -5.21 -1.85
CA PHE A 4 -11.23 -4.98 -0.44
C PHE A 4 -12.17 -3.79 -0.29
N LYS A 5 -13.45 -4.03 -0.57
CA LYS A 5 -14.50 -3.03 -0.38
C LYS A 5 -14.86 -2.95 1.10
N LYS A 6 -15.45 -1.81 1.50
CA LYS A 6 -15.90 -1.63 2.87
C LYS A 6 -16.73 -2.83 3.34
N HIS A 7 -16.42 -3.34 4.54
CA HIS A 7 -17.11 -4.50 5.15
C HIS A 7 -16.94 -5.82 4.39
N TRP A 8 -15.89 -5.97 3.57
CA TRP A 8 -15.61 -7.24 2.89
C TRP A 8 -15.42 -8.41 3.86
N TYR A 9 -15.02 -8.13 5.10
CA TYR A 9 -14.76 -9.10 6.15
C TYR A 9 -16.02 -9.56 6.90
N ASP A 10 -17.20 -8.94 6.66
CA ASP A 10 -18.44 -9.25 7.38
C ASP A 10 -18.97 -10.65 7.10
N ASN A 11 -18.52 -11.29 6.01
CA ASN A 11 -18.85 -12.66 5.64
C ASN A 11 -17.56 -13.44 5.45
N ASP A 12 -17.30 -14.43 6.32
CA ASP A 12 -16.05 -15.20 6.34
C ASP A 12 -15.76 -15.90 5.02
N LYS A 13 -16.75 -16.55 4.40
CA LYS A 13 -16.58 -17.24 3.12
C LYS A 13 -16.25 -16.26 2.00
N LYS A 14 -16.93 -15.12 1.97
CA LYS A 14 -16.71 -14.07 0.98
C LYS A 14 -15.35 -13.42 1.16
N ALA A 15 -14.96 -13.16 2.42
CA ALA A 15 -13.66 -12.61 2.76
C ALA A 15 -12.53 -13.55 2.35
N GLU A 16 -12.66 -14.84 2.65
CA GLU A 16 -11.67 -15.86 2.27
C GLU A 16 -11.51 -15.95 0.76
N LYS A 17 -12.62 -15.97 0.02
CA LYS A 17 -12.61 -16.00 -1.44
C LYS A 17 -11.96 -14.75 -2.03
N THR A 18 -12.29 -13.58 -1.50
CA THR A 18 -11.70 -12.30 -1.93
C THR A 18 -10.19 -12.30 -1.72
N LEU A 19 -9.74 -12.75 -0.56
CA LEU A 19 -8.31 -12.82 -0.23
C LEU A 19 -7.56 -13.76 -1.16
N LYS A 20 -8.12 -14.94 -1.44
CA LYS A 20 -7.53 -15.89 -2.40
C LYS A 20 -7.42 -15.31 -3.80
N THR A 21 -8.47 -14.63 -4.26
CA THR A 21 -8.50 -14.01 -5.58
C THR A 21 -7.45 -12.90 -5.67
N TYR A 22 -7.33 -12.08 -4.64
CA TYR A 22 -6.32 -11.01 -4.59
C TYR A 22 -4.90 -11.58 -4.57
N ASN A 23 -4.63 -12.58 -3.72
CA ASN A 23 -3.30 -13.21 -3.64
C ASN A 23 -2.90 -13.85 -4.96
N HIS A 24 -3.85 -14.47 -5.67
CA HIS A 24 -3.60 -15.02 -7.00
C HIS A 24 -3.24 -13.92 -8.00
N HIS A 25 -3.95 -12.80 -7.95
CA HIS A 25 -3.65 -11.63 -8.79
C HIS A 25 -2.24 -11.09 -8.52
N ILE A 26 -1.85 -10.93 -7.26
CA ILE A 26 -0.51 -10.46 -6.88
C ILE A 26 0.56 -11.43 -7.39
N GLN A 27 0.36 -12.72 -7.21
CA GLN A 27 1.29 -13.74 -7.71
C GLN A 27 1.48 -13.64 -9.23
N LYS A 28 0.39 -13.51 -9.96
CA LYS A 28 0.40 -13.40 -11.41
C LYS A 28 1.09 -12.10 -11.87
N MET A 29 0.80 -10.98 -11.20
CA MET A 29 1.43 -9.69 -11.48
C MET A 29 2.94 -9.76 -11.28
N LEU A 30 3.42 -10.36 -10.18
CA LEU A 30 4.83 -10.45 -9.84
C LEU A 30 5.59 -11.45 -10.70
N CYS A 31 4.94 -12.44 -11.30
CA CYS A 31 5.59 -13.40 -12.19
C CYS A 31 6.18 -12.74 -13.45
N SER A 32 5.61 -11.63 -13.89
CA SER A 32 6.05 -10.92 -15.10
C SER A 32 7.02 -9.77 -14.81
N ASP A 33 7.31 -9.50 -13.53
CA ASP A 33 8.19 -8.40 -13.13
C ASP A 33 9.31 -8.90 -12.23
N HIS A 34 10.56 -8.51 -12.55
CA HIS A 34 11.76 -8.88 -11.81
C HIS A 34 12.27 -7.78 -10.88
N ASP A 35 11.54 -6.68 -10.71
CA ASP A 35 11.92 -5.60 -9.81
C ASP A 35 11.80 -6.05 -8.35
N ILE A 36 12.93 -6.16 -7.68
CA ILE A 36 12.99 -6.65 -6.30
C ILE A 36 12.25 -5.72 -5.31
N LEU A 37 12.26 -4.41 -5.55
CA LEU A 37 11.57 -3.46 -4.67
C LEU A 37 10.05 -3.62 -4.78
N LEU A 38 9.53 -3.90 -5.98
CA LEU A 38 8.13 -4.18 -6.17
C LEU A 38 7.72 -5.47 -5.44
N HIS A 39 8.55 -6.52 -5.51
CA HIS A 39 8.29 -7.77 -4.79
C HIS A 39 8.27 -7.56 -3.28
N ILE A 40 9.22 -6.80 -2.73
CA ILE A 40 9.25 -6.46 -1.31
C ILE A 40 7.98 -5.69 -0.93
N TYR A 41 7.63 -4.68 -1.70
CA TYR A 41 6.47 -3.84 -1.46
C TYR A 41 5.17 -4.64 -1.45
N ALA A 42 4.96 -5.48 -2.45
CA ALA A 42 3.71 -6.20 -2.62
C ALA A 42 3.58 -7.43 -1.72
N ARG A 43 4.69 -8.04 -1.30
CA ARG A 43 4.68 -9.31 -0.58
C ARG A 43 5.20 -9.26 0.85
N LYS A 44 6.15 -8.39 1.15
CA LYS A 44 6.84 -8.39 2.45
C LYS A 44 6.32 -7.31 3.38
N LEU A 45 5.84 -6.20 2.86
CA LEU A 45 5.31 -5.11 3.66
C LEU A 45 3.83 -5.34 3.92
N ILE A 46 3.42 -5.20 5.17
CA ILE A 46 2.04 -5.37 5.60
C ILE A 46 1.50 -3.99 5.99
N PHE A 47 0.58 -3.47 5.18
CA PHE A 47 -0.01 -2.15 5.37
C PHE A 47 -1.32 -2.17 6.15
N HIS A 48 -1.93 -3.34 6.35
CA HIS A 48 -3.12 -3.47 7.20
C HIS A 48 -2.79 -3.01 8.62
N ASP A 49 -3.57 -2.10 9.15
CA ASP A 49 -3.36 -1.44 10.44
C ASP A 49 -2.10 -0.58 10.53
N ALA A 50 -1.39 -0.36 9.45
CA ALA A 50 -0.28 0.57 9.41
C ALA A 50 -0.79 2.02 9.51
N VAL A 51 0.10 2.93 9.89
CA VAL A 51 -0.22 4.35 10.02
C VAL A 51 0.61 5.15 9.03
N ILE A 52 -0.05 6.03 8.28
CA ILE A 52 0.64 6.99 7.42
C ILE A 52 0.95 8.24 8.26
N HIS A 53 2.24 8.56 8.37
CA HIS A 53 2.71 9.72 9.12
C HIS A 53 3.03 10.92 8.23
N MET A 54 3.45 10.68 7.01
CA MET A 54 3.85 11.75 6.10
C MET A 54 3.60 11.35 4.66
N VAL A 55 3.09 12.32 3.88
CA VAL A 55 2.95 12.19 2.43
C VAL A 55 3.52 13.47 1.81
N LYS A 56 4.51 13.32 0.95
CA LYS A 56 5.16 14.47 0.29
C LYS A 56 5.39 14.17 -1.19
N LEU A 57 4.79 14.98 -2.03
CA LEU A 57 5.00 14.93 -3.47
C LEU A 57 5.91 16.09 -3.87
N LYS A 58 7.05 15.77 -4.49
CA LYS A 58 7.97 16.75 -5.05
C LYS A 58 8.33 16.33 -6.47
N LYS A 59 7.90 17.13 -7.46
CA LYS A 59 7.98 16.76 -8.88
C LYS A 59 7.23 15.43 -9.11
N ASP A 60 7.92 14.40 -9.58
CA ASP A 60 7.33 13.08 -9.83
C ASP A 60 7.70 12.04 -8.76
N ILE A 61 8.30 12.49 -7.65
CA ILE A 61 8.66 11.61 -6.54
C ILE A 61 7.66 11.80 -5.40
N LEU A 62 6.94 10.73 -5.09
CA LEU A 62 6.04 10.68 -3.94
C LEU A 62 6.72 9.90 -2.83
N LYS A 63 6.92 10.55 -1.70
CA LYS A 63 7.47 9.94 -0.51
C LYS A 63 6.38 9.77 0.53
N ILE A 64 6.22 8.55 1.02
CA ILE A 64 5.27 8.24 2.09
C ILE A 64 6.03 7.60 3.23
N LYS A 65 5.80 8.08 4.45
CA LYS A 65 6.33 7.48 5.68
C LYS A 65 5.22 6.76 6.42
N PHE A 66 5.48 5.50 6.73
CA PHE A 66 4.55 4.61 7.42
C PHE A 66 5.15 4.15 8.75
N LEU A 67 4.27 3.83 9.68
CA LEU A 67 4.60 2.98 10.82
C LEU A 67 3.94 1.63 10.58
N LEU A 68 4.76 0.59 10.40
CA LEU A 68 4.33 -0.78 10.15
C LEU A 68 4.55 -1.65 11.39
N GLY A 69 3.83 -2.75 11.48
CA GLY A 69 4.07 -3.75 12.53
C GLY A 69 2.94 -3.85 13.53
N ASP A 70 3.18 -4.62 14.57
CA ASP A 70 2.23 -4.90 15.63
C ASP A 70 2.93 -5.06 16.98
N ASN A 71 2.14 -5.35 18.02
CA ASN A 71 2.63 -5.52 19.39
C ASN A 71 3.47 -6.79 19.59
N GLU A 72 3.34 -7.78 18.71
CA GLU A 72 4.09 -9.05 18.82
C GLU A 72 5.45 -8.96 18.17
N LEU A 73 5.49 -8.45 16.93
CA LEU A 73 6.72 -8.39 16.12
C LEU A 73 7.48 -7.07 16.28
N GLY A 74 6.86 -6.09 16.95
CA GLY A 74 7.39 -4.74 17.06
C GLY A 74 7.00 -3.87 15.88
N TYR A 75 7.44 -2.62 15.94
CA TYR A 75 7.09 -1.61 14.94
C TYR A 75 8.32 -1.19 14.13
N PHE A 76 8.07 -0.81 12.88
CA PHE A 76 9.10 -0.38 11.95
C PHE A 76 8.69 0.94 11.31
N LYS A 77 9.62 1.88 11.23
CA LYS A 77 9.47 3.07 10.40
C LYS A 77 9.83 2.69 8.97
N CYS A 78 8.90 2.90 8.05
CA CYS A 78 9.10 2.58 6.65
C CYS A 78 8.93 3.83 5.80
N SER A 79 9.93 4.14 4.98
CA SER A 79 9.86 5.25 4.03
C SER A 79 9.93 4.68 2.63
N ILE A 80 8.97 5.02 1.80
CA ILE A 80 8.91 4.55 0.40
C ILE A 80 8.88 5.74 -0.54
N GLU A 81 9.74 5.71 -1.54
CA GLU A 81 9.74 6.68 -2.62
C GLU A 81 9.24 6.02 -3.90
N PHE A 82 8.15 6.58 -4.44
CA PHE A 82 7.54 6.12 -5.68
C PHE A 82 7.89 7.08 -6.81
N LYS A 83 8.22 6.52 -7.98
CA LYS A 83 8.19 7.26 -9.23
C LYS A 83 6.74 7.42 -9.63
N CYS A 84 6.14 8.55 -9.26
CA CYS A 84 4.70 8.75 -9.29
C CYS A 84 4.21 9.21 -10.65
N LEU A 85 3.14 8.59 -11.13
CA LEU A 85 2.44 8.99 -12.36
C LEU A 85 1.20 9.83 -12.04
N ALA A 86 0.46 9.45 -11.00
CA ALA A 86 -0.74 10.15 -10.54
C ALA A 86 -1.03 9.80 -9.09
N THR A 87 -1.58 10.74 -8.34
CA THR A 87 -1.98 10.54 -6.95
C THR A 87 -2.96 11.62 -6.52
N ASN A 88 -3.79 11.29 -5.54
CA ASN A 88 -4.65 12.27 -4.85
C ASN A 88 -4.06 12.70 -3.50
N ALA A 89 -2.75 12.53 -3.31
CA ALA A 89 -2.07 12.81 -2.04
C ALA A 89 -2.27 14.25 -1.53
N ALA A 90 -2.42 15.22 -2.44
CA ALA A 90 -2.66 16.61 -2.09
C ALA A 90 -3.97 16.83 -1.31
N ASP A 91 -4.93 15.90 -1.42
CA ASP A 91 -6.22 15.98 -0.72
C ASP A 91 -6.14 15.54 0.75
N PHE A 92 -4.99 15.04 1.20
CA PHE A 92 -4.80 14.49 2.55
C PHE A 92 -4.00 15.44 3.43
N ASN A 93 -4.72 16.22 4.24
CA ASN A 93 -4.14 17.17 5.20
C ASN A 93 -4.18 16.66 6.64
N ILE A 94 -4.90 15.57 6.90
CA ILE A 94 -5.05 15.03 8.26
C ILE A 94 -4.18 13.80 8.41
N LEU A 95 -3.00 14.00 9.00
CA LEU A 95 -2.05 12.93 9.31
C LEU A 95 -1.66 13.04 10.80
N PRO A 96 -1.36 11.94 11.48
CA PRO A 96 -1.32 10.57 10.99
C PRO A 96 -2.70 9.96 10.78
N ILE A 97 -2.80 8.95 9.90
CA ILE A 97 -4.04 8.22 9.64
C ILE A 97 -3.76 6.72 9.45
N GLU A 98 -4.62 5.89 10.00
CA GLU A 98 -4.50 4.44 9.93
C GLU A 98 -5.04 3.90 8.60
N ILE A 99 -4.35 2.90 8.07
CA ILE A 99 -4.75 2.16 6.87
C ILE A 99 -5.59 0.96 7.32
N LEU A 100 -6.81 0.85 6.80
CA LEU A 100 -7.63 -0.34 7.01
C LEU A 100 -7.19 -1.47 6.08
N TYR A 101 -7.12 -1.19 4.79
CA TYR A 101 -6.76 -2.17 3.76
C TYR A 101 -5.99 -1.49 2.64
N ASP A 102 -5.19 -2.28 1.94
CA ASP A 102 -4.50 -1.85 0.73
C ASP A 102 -4.65 -2.88 -0.36
N GLU A 103 -4.60 -2.44 -1.58
CA GLU A 103 -4.53 -3.33 -2.73
C GLU A 103 -3.66 -2.71 -3.83
N THR A 104 -2.89 -3.56 -4.49
CA THR A 104 -1.99 -3.16 -5.57
C THR A 104 -2.30 -3.98 -6.81
N PHE A 105 -2.33 -3.33 -7.95
CA PHE A 105 -2.53 -3.99 -9.23
C PHE A 105 -1.76 -3.28 -10.33
N ASP A 106 -1.52 -4.01 -11.43
CA ASP A 106 -0.86 -3.48 -12.61
C ASP A 106 -1.81 -2.63 -13.45
N THR A 107 -1.25 -1.63 -14.11
CA THR A 107 -1.96 -0.75 -15.04
C THR A 107 -1.24 -0.78 -16.39
N THR A 108 -1.77 -0.05 -17.38
CA THR A 108 -1.15 0.05 -18.71
C THR A 108 0.21 0.74 -18.67
N ARG A 109 0.49 1.59 -17.67
CA ARG A 109 1.73 2.36 -17.56
C ARG A 109 2.63 1.93 -16.41
N GLY A 110 2.14 1.09 -15.51
CA GLY A 110 2.88 0.69 -14.33
C GLY A 110 1.99 -0.02 -13.33
N TYR A 111 1.87 0.56 -12.13
CA TYR A 111 1.15 -0.04 -11.01
C TYR A 111 0.28 0.99 -10.32
N ARG A 112 -0.72 0.52 -9.58
CA ARG A 112 -1.55 1.37 -8.73
C ARG A 112 -1.75 0.69 -7.38
N THR A 113 -1.55 1.43 -6.29
CA THR A 113 -1.98 1.02 -4.96
C THR A 113 -3.11 1.93 -4.50
N ASN A 114 -4.16 1.32 -3.94
CA ASN A 114 -5.21 2.03 -3.23
C ASN A 114 -5.11 1.68 -1.74
N PHE A 115 -5.12 2.71 -0.89
CA PHE A 115 -5.18 2.56 0.56
C PHE A 115 -6.55 3.03 1.03
N LEU A 116 -7.33 2.13 1.62
CA LEU A 116 -8.56 2.50 2.32
C LEU A 116 -8.21 2.93 3.73
N LEU A 117 -8.54 4.17 4.08
CA LEU A 117 -8.14 4.78 5.33
C LEU A 117 -9.27 4.73 6.38
N LEU A 118 -8.92 4.93 7.64
CA LEU A 118 -9.86 4.85 8.76
C LEU A 118 -11.02 5.84 8.63
N ASN A 119 -10.82 6.98 7.95
CA ASN A 119 -11.88 7.98 7.69
C ASN A 119 -12.75 7.63 6.46
N ASN A 120 -12.66 6.41 5.93
CA ASN A 120 -13.35 5.91 4.74
C ASN A 120 -12.93 6.58 3.42
N LYS A 121 -11.90 7.40 3.42
CA LYS A 121 -11.31 7.96 2.21
C LYS A 121 -10.30 6.98 1.64
N GLU A 122 -10.06 7.09 0.34
CA GLU A 122 -9.05 6.30 -0.35
C GLU A 122 -7.92 7.20 -0.80
N LEU A 123 -6.68 6.79 -0.48
CA LEU A 123 -5.47 7.35 -1.06
C LEU A 123 -5.03 6.44 -2.19
N PHE A 124 -4.85 6.98 -3.39
CA PHE A 124 -4.30 6.19 -4.49
C PHE A 124 -2.94 6.71 -4.93
N VAL A 125 -2.10 5.78 -5.35
CA VAL A 125 -0.79 6.07 -5.94
C VAL A 125 -0.65 5.25 -7.21
N GLU A 126 -0.57 5.93 -8.35
CA GLU A 126 -0.15 5.29 -9.60
C GLU A 126 1.32 5.57 -9.79
N PHE A 127 2.11 4.52 -10.01
CA PHE A 127 3.56 4.64 -10.06
C PHE A 127 4.17 3.76 -11.16
N LEU A 128 5.27 4.24 -11.70
CA LEU A 128 6.04 3.49 -12.69
C LEU A 128 6.90 2.43 -12.01
N LYS A 129 7.53 2.81 -10.91
CA LYS A 129 8.41 1.93 -10.12
C LYS A 129 8.57 2.49 -8.71
N ILE A 130 9.12 1.67 -7.82
CA ILE A 130 9.54 2.09 -6.50
C ILE A 130 11.04 2.40 -6.57
N ASN A 131 11.41 3.62 -6.22
CA ASN A 131 12.80 4.06 -6.27
C ASN A 131 13.58 3.61 -5.03
N LYS A 132 12.92 3.58 -3.86
CA LYS A 132 13.59 3.36 -2.60
C LYS A 132 12.63 2.88 -1.52
N ILE A 133 13.10 1.94 -0.71
CA ILE A 133 12.43 1.50 0.53
C ILE A 133 13.46 1.55 1.64
N ILE A 134 13.17 2.29 2.71
CA ILE A 134 14.00 2.33 3.92
C ILE A 134 13.17 1.81 5.07
N LEU A 135 13.67 0.79 5.75
CA LEU A 135 13.01 0.16 6.88
C LEU A 135 13.93 0.25 8.10
N LYS A 136 13.42 0.86 9.18
CA LYS A 136 14.16 1.00 10.45
C LYS A 136 13.31 0.50 11.59
N HIS A 137 13.93 -0.25 12.49
CA HIS A 137 13.26 -0.69 13.71
C HIS A 137 12.86 0.52 14.56
N TYR A 138 11.65 0.53 15.06
CA TYR A 138 11.15 1.59 15.93
C TYR A 138 11.42 1.23 17.39
N ASN A 139 12.21 2.04 18.04
CA ASN A 139 12.56 1.85 19.46
C ASN A 139 11.78 2.81 20.34
#